data_2a4938dc4ef5530e5dd925e08c0e9038
#
_entry.id   2a4938dc4ef5530e5dd925e08c0e9038
#
_cell.length_a   1.000
_cell.length_b   1.000
_cell.length_c   1.000
_cell.angle_alpha   90.00
_cell.angle_beta   90.00
_cell.angle_gamma   90.00
#
_symmetry.space_group_name_H-M   'P 1'
#
loop_
_entity.id
_entity.type
_entity.pdbx_description
1 polymer ?
#
loop_
_entity_poly.entity_id
_entity_poly.type
_entity_poly.pdbx_seq_one_letter_code
_entity_poly.pdbx_strand_id
1 'polypeptide(L)'
;MSYLKPGLVHRRRYAPLLSGAMAQIPFAFLLASHTFSAQAELYFNPRFLADDPAAVADLSGFEKGHELPPGTYRVDIYLNEGFMTTRDVTFHASDNHRELTPCLTREQLAAMGLNTAAVSGMNVLAADACVPLTEMIPDATTRLDVGQQRLHLTIPQAFMGNQARGYIPPERWDHGITAGLLNYNFTGNNVQNDVGGSSNYAYLNLQSGLNLGAWRLRDNTTWSYSSGGSASSNENKWQHVNTWLERDITPLRSRLTLGDSYTNGDVFDGINFRGAQLASDDNMLPDSQKGFAPVIHGIARGTAQVSIKQNGYEIYHSTVPPGPFSISDLYAAGNGGDLQVTIKEADGSSQNFTVPYSSVPVLQREGHTRYAVTAGEYRRDRKSV
;
A
#
# COMPACT_ATOMS: atom_id res chain seq x y z
N MET A 1 12.30 -42.34 -39.65
CA MET A 1 11.65 -42.20 -40.96
C MET A 1 11.35 -40.73 -41.21
N SER A 2 12.04 -40.25 -42.26
CA SER A 2 11.83 -39.12 -43.15
C SER A 2 11.87 -37.74 -42.52
N TYR A 3 12.96 -37.05 -42.56
CA TYR A 3 13.64 -36.25 -43.60
C TYR A 3 12.72 -35.24 -44.29
N LEU A 4 12.99 -33.95 -44.12
CA LEU A 4 13.26 -33.06 -45.26
C LEU A 4 13.91 -31.73 -44.81
N LYS A 5 14.98 -31.41 -45.48
CA LYS A 5 15.93 -30.32 -45.38
C LYS A 5 15.56 -29.13 -46.31
N PRO A 6 16.38 -28.08 -46.38
CA PRO A 6 16.01 -26.66 -46.39
C PRO A 6 16.12 -26.03 -47.80
N GLY A 7 15.55 -24.85 -47.94
CA GLY A 7 15.65 -24.00 -49.12
C GLY A 7 16.52 -22.76 -48.87
N LEU A 8 17.65 -22.75 -49.55
CA LEU A 8 18.59 -21.65 -49.83
C LEU A 8 18.06 -20.74 -50.93
N VAL A 9 18.75 -19.57 -51.08
CA VAL A 9 18.90 -18.71 -52.28
C VAL A 9 18.09 -17.40 -52.18
N HIS A 10 18.59 -16.19 -52.31
CA HIS A 10 19.64 -15.65 -53.19
C HIS A 10 20.18 -14.30 -52.69
N ARG A 11 21.49 -14.16 -52.74
CA ARG A 11 22.23 -12.90 -52.80
C ARG A 11 22.02 -12.22 -54.14
N ARG A 12 21.86 -10.91 -54.20
CA ARG A 12 22.33 -10.06 -55.26
C ARG A 12 23.15 -8.91 -54.77
N ARG A 13 24.42 -8.96 -55.10
CA ARG A 13 25.38 -7.86 -55.11
C ARG A 13 25.20 -7.03 -56.38
N TYR A 14 25.28 -5.73 -56.30
CA TYR A 14 25.82 -4.88 -57.34
C TYR A 14 26.65 -3.76 -56.67
N ALA A 15 27.87 -3.64 -57.11
CA ALA A 15 28.84 -2.57 -56.91
C ALA A 15 29.12 -1.91 -58.28
N PRO A 16 30.04 -0.95 -58.42
CA PRO A 16 29.79 0.49 -58.32
C PRO A 16 30.13 1.17 -59.69
N LEU A 17 29.80 2.42 -59.88
CA LEU A 17 30.42 3.22 -60.92
C LEU A 17 30.72 4.63 -60.39
N LEU A 18 32.00 4.97 -60.52
CA LEU A 18 32.63 6.29 -60.40
C LEU A 18 32.11 7.26 -61.49
N SER A 19 31.96 8.53 -61.14
CA SER A 19 32.79 9.61 -61.77
C SER A 19 32.10 10.98 -61.62
N GLY A 20 32.88 12.02 -61.39
CA GLY A 20 32.54 13.37 -61.78
C GLY A 20 32.62 14.43 -60.64
N ALA A 21 33.82 14.97 -60.50
CA ALA A 21 34.06 16.20 -59.75
C ALA A 21 33.42 17.40 -60.45
N MET A 22 32.70 18.24 -59.68
CA MET A 22 32.60 19.67 -59.96
C MET A 22 32.31 20.44 -58.66
N ALA A 23 33.26 21.26 -58.27
CA ALA A 23 33.18 22.23 -57.19
C ALA A 23 32.11 23.28 -57.52
N GLN A 24 31.10 23.39 -56.63
CA GLN A 24 30.31 24.60 -56.54
C GLN A 24 30.14 24.97 -55.07
N ILE A 25 30.62 26.14 -54.68
CA ILE A 25 30.45 26.80 -53.42
C ILE A 25 29.00 27.26 -53.34
N PRO A 26 28.18 26.84 -52.40
CA PRO A 26 26.95 27.55 -52.07
C PRO A 26 27.22 28.52 -50.92
N PHE A 27 26.97 29.77 -51.24
CA PHE A 27 26.78 30.88 -50.34
C PHE A 27 25.76 30.50 -49.26
N ALA A 28 26.24 30.19 -48.05
CA ALA A 28 25.38 29.91 -46.91
C ALA A 28 24.85 31.24 -46.37
N PHE A 29 23.62 31.53 -46.75
CA PHE A 29 22.81 32.58 -46.10
C PHE A 29 22.43 32.10 -44.74
N LEU A 30 23.10 32.58 -43.70
CA LEU A 30 22.77 32.38 -42.30
C LEU A 30 21.50 33.22 -41.98
N LEU A 31 20.34 32.68 -42.20
CA LEU A 31 19.10 33.15 -41.66
C LEU A 31 19.09 32.71 -40.16
N ALA A 32 19.55 33.59 -39.30
CA ALA A 32 19.29 33.52 -37.87
C ALA A 32 17.76 33.73 -37.67
N SER A 33 17.02 32.64 -37.68
CA SER A 33 15.62 32.63 -37.27
C SER A 33 15.59 32.85 -35.74
N HIS A 34 15.46 34.09 -35.34
CA HIS A 34 15.03 34.43 -33.99
C HIS A 34 13.58 33.96 -33.86
N THR A 35 13.40 32.83 -33.23
CA THR A 35 12.09 32.41 -32.75
C THR A 35 11.69 33.34 -31.60
N PHE A 36 10.99 34.38 -31.90
CA PHE A 36 10.25 35.12 -30.89
C PHE A 36 9.15 34.19 -30.40
N SER A 37 9.27 33.73 -29.15
CA SER A 37 8.16 33.11 -28.46
C SER A 37 7.10 34.22 -28.28
N ALA A 38 6.10 34.22 -29.13
CA ALA A 38 4.92 35.04 -28.93
C ALA A 38 4.19 34.48 -27.69
N GLN A 39 4.38 35.09 -26.56
CA GLN A 39 3.51 34.87 -25.41
C GLN A 39 2.20 35.63 -25.74
N ALA A 40 1.20 34.88 -26.14
CA ALA A 40 -0.17 35.43 -26.22
C ALA A 40 -0.66 35.58 -24.78
N GLU A 41 -0.80 36.83 -24.34
CA GLU A 41 -1.55 37.14 -23.11
C GLU A 41 -3.02 36.78 -23.36
N LEU A 42 -3.57 35.90 -22.51
CA LEU A 42 -4.99 35.56 -22.53
C LEU A 42 -5.76 36.76 -21.98
N TYR A 43 -6.46 37.46 -22.84
CA TYR A 43 -7.33 38.55 -22.45
C TYR A 43 -8.80 38.10 -22.50
N PHE A 44 -9.46 38.14 -21.35
CA PHE A 44 -10.88 37.85 -21.21
C PHE A 44 -11.68 39.14 -21.23
N ASN A 45 -12.38 39.41 -22.32
CA ASN A 45 -13.23 40.62 -22.41
C ASN A 45 -14.51 40.41 -21.56
N PRO A 46 -14.71 41.17 -20.47
CA PRO A 46 -15.85 41.01 -19.57
C PRO A 46 -17.22 41.12 -20.24
N ARG A 47 -17.33 41.86 -21.34
CA ARG A 47 -18.58 42.05 -22.06
C ARG A 47 -19.11 40.80 -22.76
N PHE A 48 -18.28 39.78 -22.96
CA PHE A 48 -18.71 38.51 -23.53
C PHE A 48 -19.07 37.47 -22.46
N LEU A 49 -18.84 37.78 -21.18
CA LEU A 49 -19.03 36.84 -20.08
C LEU A 49 -20.32 37.09 -19.30
N ALA A 50 -20.80 38.32 -19.26
CA ALA A 50 -22.10 38.68 -18.68
C ALA A 50 -22.62 39.98 -19.26
N ASP A 51 -23.94 40.16 -19.24
CA ASP A 51 -24.61 41.40 -19.65
C ASP A 51 -24.28 42.57 -18.71
N ASP A 52 -23.96 42.30 -17.45
CA ASP A 52 -23.47 43.25 -16.46
C ASP A 52 -21.97 43.02 -16.19
N PRO A 53 -21.07 43.91 -16.65
CA PRO A 53 -19.64 43.78 -16.40
C PRO A 53 -19.24 43.81 -14.92
N ALA A 54 -20.08 44.33 -14.03
CA ALA A 54 -19.83 44.36 -12.60
C ALA A 54 -20.14 43.01 -11.92
N ALA A 55 -20.88 42.13 -12.61
CA ALA A 55 -21.19 40.78 -12.11
C ALA A 55 -20.15 39.74 -12.52
N VAL A 56 -19.16 40.10 -13.33
CA VAL A 56 -18.11 39.18 -13.75
C VAL A 56 -17.07 39.02 -12.63
N ALA A 57 -16.79 37.79 -12.23
CA ALA A 57 -15.71 37.53 -11.30
C ALA A 57 -14.38 38.10 -11.82
N ASP A 58 -13.51 38.53 -10.91
CA ASP A 58 -12.16 39.02 -11.26
C ASP A 58 -11.35 37.91 -11.94
N LEU A 59 -11.16 38.05 -13.24
CA LEU A 59 -10.42 37.11 -14.08
C LEU A 59 -8.95 37.49 -14.26
N SER A 60 -8.49 38.55 -13.58
CA SER A 60 -7.10 39.02 -13.68
C SER A 60 -6.06 37.97 -13.32
N GLY A 61 -6.43 37.00 -12.47
CA GLY A 61 -5.59 35.83 -12.13
C GLY A 61 -5.35 34.91 -13.33
N PHE A 62 -6.39 34.67 -14.13
CA PHE A 62 -6.30 33.83 -15.34
C PHE A 62 -5.53 34.52 -16.47
N GLU A 63 -5.66 35.85 -16.61
CA GLU A 63 -4.88 36.63 -17.57
C GLU A 63 -3.38 36.60 -17.26
N LYS A 64 -3.01 36.46 -15.99
CA LYS A 64 -1.63 36.37 -15.53
C LYS A 64 -1.07 34.93 -15.54
N GLY A 65 -1.83 33.94 -16.04
CA GLY A 65 -1.41 32.58 -16.18
C GLY A 65 -1.56 31.74 -14.91
N HIS A 66 -2.35 32.18 -13.93
CA HIS A 66 -2.77 31.35 -12.80
C HIS A 66 -3.95 30.51 -13.24
N GLU A 67 -3.80 29.21 -13.18
CA GLU A 67 -4.89 28.28 -13.47
C GLU A 67 -5.97 28.29 -12.37
N LEU A 68 -5.62 28.73 -11.14
CA LEU A 68 -6.52 28.81 -10.00
C LEU A 68 -6.20 30.03 -9.09
N PRO A 69 -7.19 30.72 -8.51
CA PRO A 69 -6.95 31.71 -7.47
C PRO A 69 -6.52 31.04 -6.15
N PRO A 70 -5.81 31.79 -5.24
CA PRO A 70 -5.58 31.32 -3.88
C PRO A 70 -6.88 30.95 -3.18
N GLY A 71 -6.90 29.87 -2.42
CA GLY A 71 -8.11 29.37 -1.76
C GLY A 71 -7.97 27.97 -1.21
N THR A 72 -9.05 27.42 -0.69
CA THR A 72 -9.09 26.05 -0.16
C THR A 72 -9.73 25.14 -1.19
N TYR A 73 -9.01 24.10 -1.57
CA TYR A 73 -9.44 23.12 -2.57
C TYR A 73 -9.34 21.71 -2.01
N ARG A 74 -10.30 20.87 -2.38
CA ARG A 74 -10.27 19.46 -2.07
C ARG A 74 -9.39 18.76 -3.09
N VAL A 75 -8.28 18.18 -2.62
CA VAL A 75 -7.28 17.56 -3.48
C VAL A 75 -6.87 16.18 -2.98
N ASP A 76 -6.50 15.33 -3.91
CA ASP A 76 -5.83 14.07 -3.65
C ASP A 76 -4.34 14.33 -3.45
N ILE A 77 -3.82 14.02 -2.28
CA ILE A 77 -2.40 14.19 -1.95
C ILE A 77 -1.64 12.93 -2.31
N TYR A 78 -0.63 13.08 -3.15
CA TYR A 78 0.35 12.06 -3.51
C TYR A 78 1.70 12.44 -2.92
N LEU A 79 2.30 11.50 -2.19
CA LEU A 79 3.65 11.64 -1.64
C LEU A 79 4.56 10.62 -2.29
N ASN A 80 5.64 11.10 -2.94
CA ASN A 80 6.57 10.23 -3.69
C ASN A 80 5.83 9.26 -4.61
N GLU A 81 4.84 9.79 -5.38
CA GLU A 81 3.97 9.06 -6.31
C GLU A 81 2.92 8.12 -5.66
N GLY A 82 2.99 7.91 -4.34
CA GLY A 82 1.99 7.13 -3.60
C GLY A 82 0.80 7.98 -3.16
N PHE A 83 -0.42 7.52 -3.41
CA PHE A 83 -1.62 8.16 -2.88
C PHE A 83 -1.66 8.07 -1.35
N MET A 84 -1.83 9.22 -0.69
CA MET A 84 -1.87 9.29 0.78
C MET A 84 -3.28 9.53 1.31
N THR A 85 -3.94 10.58 0.83
CA THR A 85 -5.27 10.96 1.34
C THR A 85 -5.92 11.99 0.43
N THR A 86 -7.25 12.11 0.52
CA THR A 86 -8.03 13.22 -0.06
C THR A 86 -8.45 14.15 1.06
N ARG A 87 -8.12 15.43 0.95
CA ARG A 87 -8.48 16.43 1.96
C ARG A 87 -8.55 17.83 1.39
N ASP A 88 -9.14 18.74 2.17
CA ASP A 88 -9.13 20.15 1.88
C ASP A 88 -7.75 20.74 2.24
N VAL A 89 -7.11 21.41 1.29
CA VAL A 89 -5.83 22.09 1.43
C VAL A 89 -5.99 23.54 1.01
N THR A 90 -5.49 24.45 1.85
CA THR A 90 -5.44 25.89 1.51
C THR A 90 -4.17 26.16 0.72
N PHE A 91 -4.32 26.92 -0.36
CA PHE A 91 -3.22 27.35 -1.22
C PHE A 91 -3.07 28.84 -1.15
N HIS A 92 -1.84 29.29 -0.99
CA HIS A 92 -1.45 30.70 -1.00
C HIS A 92 -0.71 31.03 -2.28
N ALA A 93 -0.82 32.27 -2.73
CA ALA A 93 0.02 32.74 -3.83
C ALA A 93 1.49 32.78 -3.38
N SER A 94 2.39 32.21 -4.18
CA SER A 94 3.83 32.37 -3.98
C SER A 94 4.24 33.82 -4.20
N ASP A 95 5.35 34.25 -3.63
CA ASP A 95 5.91 35.61 -3.78
C ASP A 95 6.07 36.01 -5.25
N ASN A 96 6.28 35.05 -6.13
CA ASN A 96 6.36 35.26 -7.58
C ASN A 96 5.01 35.41 -8.26
N HIS A 97 3.90 35.29 -7.55
CA HIS A 97 2.50 35.32 -8.07
C HIS A 97 2.23 34.37 -9.25
N ARG A 98 3.08 33.38 -9.50
CA ARG A 98 2.91 32.43 -10.61
C ARG A 98 2.55 31.03 -10.17
N GLU A 99 2.82 30.68 -8.94
CA GLU A 99 2.57 29.35 -8.42
C GLU A 99 1.77 29.40 -7.11
N LEU A 100 0.99 28.37 -6.86
CA LEU A 100 0.27 28.20 -5.61
C LEU A 100 1.06 27.29 -4.67
N THR A 101 1.29 27.78 -3.46
CA THR A 101 1.99 27.01 -2.40
C THR A 101 0.96 26.38 -1.47
N PRO A 102 1.00 25.05 -1.26
CA PRO A 102 0.09 24.38 -0.34
C PRO A 102 0.43 24.69 1.11
N CYS A 103 -0.57 24.97 1.92
CA CYS A 103 -0.46 25.10 3.36
C CYS A 103 -0.69 23.73 4.01
N LEU A 104 0.40 23.10 4.41
CA LEU A 104 0.37 21.83 5.14
C LEU A 104 1.02 22.04 6.51
N THR A 105 0.33 21.62 7.56
CA THR A 105 0.84 21.74 8.93
C THR A 105 1.86 20.64 9.25
N ARG A 106 2.69 20.86 10.27
CA ARG A 106 3.64 19.86 10.76
C ARG A 106 2.97 18.52 11.10
N GLU A 107 1.80 18.58 11.74
CA GLU A 107 1.05 17.36 12.12
C GLU A 107 0.56 16.60 10.88
N GLN A 108 0.09 17.32 9.88
CA GLN A 108 -0.35 16.71 8.61
C GLN A 108 0.79 16.04 7.87
N LEU A 109 1.97 16.67 7.85
CA LEU A 109 3.17 16.11 7.21
C LEU A 109 3.72 14.90 8.00
N ALA A 110 3.69 14.97 9.33
CA ALA A 110 4.07 13.83 10.18
C ALA A 110 3.12 12.64 9.95
N ALA A 111 1.81 12.88 9.86
CA ALA A 111 0.82 11.84 9.55
C ALA A 111 1.02 11.22 8.15
N MET A 112 1.60 11.96 7.22
CA MET A 112 1.99 11.46 5.89
C MET A 112 3.38 10.81 5.88
N GLY A 113 4.10 10.81 7.00
CA GLY A 113 5.34 10.09 7.15
C GLY A 113 6.60 10.94 7.15
N LEU A 114 6.48 12.25 7.21
CA LEU A 114 7.65 13.11 7.38
C LEU A 114 8.27 12.91 8.77
N ASN A 115 9.58 12.66 8.81
CA ASN A 115 10.33 12.68 10.07
C ASN A 115 10.62 14.12 10.48
N THR A 116 9.71 14.69 11.25
CA THR A 116 9.82 16.08 11.69
C THR A 116 11.08 16.38 12.52
N ALA A 117 11.66 15.35 13.16
CA ALA A 117 12.92 15.48 13.91
C ALA A 117 14.15 15.58 13.00
N ALA A 118 14.06 15.06 11.77
CA ALA A 118 15.14 15.14 10.79
C ALA A 118 15.18 16.49 10.06
N VAL A 119 14.13 17.31 10.15
CA VAL A 119 14.03 18.60 9.46
C VAL A 119 14.41 19.72 10.44
N SER A 120 15.50 20.40 10.13
CA SER A 120 15.98 21.51 10.96
C SER A 120 14.94 22.65 11.03
N GLY A 121 14.67 23.16 12.24
CA GLY A 121 13.72 24.26 12.42
C GLY A 121 12.24 23.86 12.46
N MET A 122 11.87 22.60 12.15
CA MET A 122 10.49 22.14 12.15
C MET A 122 9.81 22.25 13.53
N ASN A 123 10.58 22.03 14.60
CA ASN A 123 10.05 22.08 15.97
C ASN A 123 9.77 23.50 16.49
N VAL A 124 10.27 24.53 15.80
CA VAL A 124 10.10 25.95 16.17
C VAL A 124 8.83 26.52 15.57
N LEU A 125 8.29 25.89 14.51
CA LEU A 125 7.05 26.31 13.88
C LEU A 125 5.85 26.05 14.81
N ALA A 126 4.92 27.01 14.82
CA ALA A 126 3.63 26.81 15.49
C ALA A 126 2.89 25.58 14.94
N ALA A 127 2.05 24.95 15.75
CA ALA A 127 1.40 23.69 15.37
C ALA A 127 0.47 23.82 14.14
N ASP A 128 -0.12 25.00 13.99
CA ASP A 128 -1.06 25.39 12.90
C ASP A 128 -0.38 26.12 11.75
N ALA A 129 0.94 26.39 11.85
CA ALA A 129 1.67 27.10 10.80
C ALA A 129 1.82 26.22 9.53
N CYS A 130 1.73 26.88 8.38
CA CYS A 130 2.07 26.27 7.11
C CYS A 130 3.57 26.01 7.04
N VAL A 131 3.96 24.80 6.73
CA VAL A 131 5.36 24.40 6.59
C VAL A 131 5.87 24.74 5.19
N PRO A 132 6.89 25.60 5.02
CA PRO A 132 7.48 25.87 3.72
C PRO A 132 8.41 24.71 3.31
N LEU A 133 7.82 23.63 2.79
CA LEU A 133 8.49 22.37 2.51
C LEU A 133 9.74 22.53 1.63
N THR A 134 9.60 23.29 0.55
CA THR A 134 10.68 23.49 -0.44
C THR A 134 11.84 24.32 0.06
N GLU A 135 11.63 25.11 1.13
CA GLU A 135 12.69 25.92 1.76
C GLU A 135 13.38 25.13 2.89
N MET A 136 12.61 24.31 3.62
CA MET A 136 13.13 23.59 4.78
C MET A 136 13.77 22.26 4.44
N ILE A 137 13.37 21.66 3.32
CA ILE A 137 13.84 20.34 2.90
C ILE A 137 14.50 20.47 1.53
N PRO A 138 15.84 20.32 1.43
CA PRO A 138 16.53 20.31 0.14
C PRO A 138 15.93 19.26 -0.80
N ASP A 139 15.79 19.60 -2.08
CA ASP A 139 15.24 18.75 -3.13
C ASP A 139 13.75 18.32 -2.94
N ALA A 140 13.05 18.89 -1.95
CA ALA A 140 11.60 18.71 -1.87
C ALA A 140 10.89 19.55 -2.93
N THR A 141 9.85 19.00 -3.52
CA THR A 141 9.04 19.71 -4.51
C THR A 141 7.55 19.56 -4.20
N THR A 142 6.79 20.59 -4.57
CA THR A 142 5.32 20.57 -4.51
C THR A 142 4.78 20.93 -5.88
N ARG A 143 3.83 20.17 -6.40
CA ARG A 143 3.19 20.43 -7.69
C ARG A 143 1.70 20.17 -7.61
N LEU A 144 0.88 21.17 -7.90
CA LEU A 144 -0.56 21.03 -8.01
C LEU A 144 -0.92 20.73 -9.47
N ASP A 145 -1.57 19.60 -9.71
CA ASP A 145 -2.25 19.30 -10.97
C ASP A 145 -3.71 19.70 -10.83
N VAL A 146 -4.05 20.83 -11.41
CA VAL A 146 -5.40 21.41 -11.32
C VAL A 146 -6.42 20.54 -12.05
N GLY A 147 -6.06 20.02 -13.22
CA GLY A 147 -6.96 19.22 -14.05
C GLY A 147 -7.39 17.92 -13.39
N GLN A 148 -6.53 17.34 -12.56
CA GLN A 148 -6.80 16.10 -11.83
C GLN A 148 -7.09 16.34 -10.34
N GLN A 149 -7.04 17.57 -9.87
CA GLN A 149 -7.17 17.93 -8.45
C GLN A 149 -6.18 17.17 -7.56
N ARG A 150 -4.92 17.04 -8.00
CA ARG A 150 -3.87 16.28 -7.31
C ARG A 150 -2.74 17.20 -6.86
N LEU A 151 -2.39 17.05 -5.59
CA LEU A 151 -1.20 17.66 -5.02
C LEU A 151 -0.09 16.62 -4.93
N HIS A 152 0.94 16.78 -5.74
CA HIS A 152 2.13 15.95 -5.70
C HIS A 152 3.17 16.58 -4.79
N LEU A 153 3.59 15.83 -3.78
CA LEU A 153 4.66 16.15 -2.86
C LEU A 153 5.81 15.18 -3.12
N THR A 154 6.98 15.69 -3.41
CA THR A 154 8.20 14.85 -3.46
C THR A 154 9.08 15.25 -2.30
N ILE A 155 9.38 14.31 -1.42
CA ILE A 155 10.23 14.51 -0.25
C ILE A 155 11.34 13.46 -0.28
N PRO A 156 12.62 13.86 -0.21
CA PRO A 156 13.73 12.91 -0.16
C PRO A 156 13.60 11.95 1.00
N GLN A 157 13.99 10.71 0.77
CA GLN A 157 13.76 9.61 1.73
C GLN A 157 14.52 9.81 3.04
N ALA A 158 15.60 10.58 3.05
CA ALA A 158 16.33 10.96 4.26
C ALA A 158 15.46 11.71 5.29
N PHE A 159 14.46 12.44 4.81
CA PHE A 159 13.51 13.19 5.64
C PHE A 159 12.20 12.44 5.88
N MET A 160 12.04 11.27 5.27
CA MET A 160 10.90 10.42 5.53
C MET A 160 11.14 9.58 6.78
N GLY A 161 10.15 9.49 7.63
CA GLY A 161 10.14 8.48 8.68
C GLY A 161 10.18 7.08 8.05
N ASN A 162 10.69 6.12 8.78
CA ASN A 162 10.77 4.72 8.34
C ASN A 162 9.36 4.11 8.32
N GLN A 163 8.47 4.66 7.47
CA GLN A 163 7.12 4.14 7.32
C GLN A 163 7.14 3.02 6.28
N ALA A 164 6.72 1.88 6.73
CA ALA A 164 6.57 0.73 5.85
C ALA A 164 5.56 1.02 4.73
N ARG A 165 5.81 0.49 3.54
CA ARG A 165 4.89 0.60 2.41
C ARG A 165 3.53 -0.01 2.78
N GLY A 166 2.47 0.68 2.40
CA GLY A 166 1.11 0.28 2.75
C GLY A 166 0.73 0.57 4.21
N TYR A 167 1.52 1.37 4.93
CA TYR A 167 1.14 1.81 6.27
C TYR A 167 -0.13 2.66 6.22
N ILE A 168 -1.13 2.23 6.97
CA ILE A 168 -2.36 2.98 7.20
C ILE A 168 -2.33 3.43 8.65
N PRO A 169 -2.31 4.75 8.92
CA PRO A 169 -2.29 5.24 10.29
C PRO A 169 -3.56 4.82 11.05
N PRO A 170 -3.44 4.50 12.33
CA PRO A 170 -4.54 3.98 13.15
C PRO A 170 -5.78 4.87 13.19
N GLU A 171 -5.62 6.18 13.01
CA GLU A 171 -6.71 7.16 12.98
C GLU A 171 -7.64 6.98 11.76
N ARG A 172 -7.15 6.30 10.72
CA ARG A 172 -7.92 5.97 9.51
C ARG A 172 -8.56 4.58 9.56
N TRP A 173 -8.34 3.83 10.63
CA TRP A 173 -8.94 2.51 10.76
C TRP A 173 -10.43 2.64 11.07
N ASP A 174 -11.22 1.92 10.29
CA ASP A 174 -12.67 1.88 10.43
C ASP A 174 -13.10 0.60 11.16
N HIS A 175 -14.01 0.76 12.12
CA HIS A 175 -14.60 -0.38 12.81
C HIS A 175 -15.67 -1.12 11.98
N GLY A 176 -15.99 -0.61 10.80
CA GLY A 176 -17.05 -1.14 9.95
C GLY A 176 -18.45 -0.80 10.46
N ILE A 177 -19.45 -1.26 9.72
CA ILE A 177 -20.86 -0.99 10.02
C ILE A 177 -21.39 -1.94 11.10
N THR A 178 -22.41 -1.50 11.80
CA THR A 178 -23.26 -2.39 12.63
C THR A 178 -23.99 -3.36 11.72
N ALA A 179 -23.76 -4.66 11.92
CA ALA A 179 -24.32 -5.70 11.05
C ALA A 179 -24.53 -7.02 11.80
N GLY A 180 -25.59 -7.71 11.47
CA GLY A 180 -25.79 -9.13 11.78
C GLY A 180 -25.30 -10.00 10.62
N LEU A 181 -24.58 -11.05 10.93
CA LEU A 181 -23.97 -11.97 9.97
C LEU A 181 -24.50 -13.38 10.23
N LEU A 182 -24.86 -14.10 9.19
CA LEU A 182 -25.22 -15.50 9.27
C LEU A 182 -24.69 -16.24 8.06
N ASN A 183 -23.71 -17.11 8.31
CA ASN A 183 -23.24 -18.08 7.33
C ASN A 183 -23.78 -19.46 7.70
N TYR A 184 -24.23 -20.21 6.73
CA TYR A 184 -24.69 -21.59 6.96
C TYR A 184 -24.14 -22.53 5.89
N ASN A 185 -23.88 -23.74 6.31
CA ASN A 185 -23.58 -24.85 5.40
C ASN A 185 -24.47 -26.02 5.77
N PHE A 186 -25.28 -26.46 4.83
CA PHE A 186 -26.19 -27.61 4.99
C PHE A 186 -25.81 -28.73 4.03
N THR A 187 -25.68 -29.93 4.58
CA THR A 187 -25.43 -31.15 3.81
C THR A 187 -26.41 -32.21 4.24
N GLY A 188 -27.02 -32.87 3.30
CA GLY A 188 -27.95 -33.99 3.56
C GLY A 188 -27.68 -35.16 2.62
N ASN A 189 -27.88 -36.36 3.13
CA ASN A 189 -27.75 -37.60 2.36
C ASN A 189 -28.85 -38.58 2.76
N ASN A 190 -29.42 -39.21 1.76
CA ASN A 190 -30.37 -40.33 1.90
C ASN A 190 -29.78 -41.56 1.21
N VAL A 191 -29.61 -42.65 1.95
CA VAL A 191 -29.12 -43.91 1.40
C VAL A 191 -30.26 -44.95 1.52
N GLN A 192 -30.65 -45.50 0.40
CA GLN A 192 -31.60 -46.63 0.33
C GLN A 192 -30.84 -47.91 0.04
N ASN A 193 -31.03 -48.92 0.88
CA ASN A 193 -30.45 -50.25 0.69
C ASN A 193 -31.54 -51.21 0.20
N ASP A 194 -31.19 -52.02 -0.80
CA ASP A 194 -32.13 -52.99 -1.42
C ASP A 194 -32.62 -54.08 -0.46
N VAL A 195 -32.01 -54.25 0.71
CA VAL A 195 -32.34 -55.27 1.74
C VAL A 195 -33.10 -54.65 2.92
N GLY A 196 -33.84 -53.57 2.68
CA GLY A 196 -34.88 -53.13 3.62
C GLY A 196 -34.46 -52.14 4.69
N GLY A 197 -33.64 -51.19 4.37
CA GLY A 197 -33.41 -50.08 5.29
C GLY A 197 -33.01 -48.80 4.55
N SER A 198 -33.65 -47.68 4.87
CA SER A 198 -33.16 -46.37 4.46
C SER A 198 -32.47 -45.69 5.63
N SER A 199 -31.37 -44.98 5.35
CA SER A 199 -30.72 -44.11 6.32
C SER A 199 -30.65 -42.69 5.80
N ASN A 200 -31.00 -41.75 6.68
CA ASN A 200 -30.92 -40.32 6.39
C ASN A 200 -29.90 -39.70 7.30
N TYR A 201 -29.10 -38.82 6.72
CA TYR A 201 -28.15 -37.98 7.45
C TYR A 201 -28.34 -36.54 7.00
N ALA A 202 -28.36 -35.62 7.96
CA ALA A 202 -28.32 -34.20 7.69
C ALA A 202 -27.39 -33.51 8.68
N TYR A 203 -26.64 -32.56 8.18
CA TYR A 203 -25.71 -31.75 8.96
C TYR A 203 -25.88 -30.28 8.58
N LEU A 204 -25.96 -29.43 9.59
CA LEU A 204 -26.03 -27.99 9.44
C LEU A 204 -24.94 -27.35 10.32
N ASN A 205 -24.12 -26.52 9.73
CA ASN A 205 -23.21 -25.64 10.43
C ASN A 205 -23.74 -24.20 10.33
N LEU A 206 -23.89 -23.54 11.46
CA LEU A 206 -24.30 -22.16 11.58
C LEU A 206 -23.16 -21.36 12.18
N GLN A 207 -22.75 -20.30 11.46
CA GLN A 207 -21.81 -19.31 11.94
C GLN A 207 -22.51 -17.97 11.99
N SER A 208 -22.88 -17.54 13.19
CA SER A 208 -23.58 -16.28 13.40
C SER A 208 -22.65 -15.23 13.99
N GLY A 209 -22.93 -13.97 13.71
CA GLY A 209 -22.11 -12.86 14.18
C GLY A 209 -22.90 -11.57 14.30
N LEU A 210 -22.45 -10.73 15.21
CA LEU A 210 -22.96 -9.38 15.40
C LEU A 210 -21.80 -8.41 15.54
N ASN A 211 -21.80 -7.35 14.72
CA ASN A 211 -20.85 -6.24 14.80
C ASN A 211 -21.56 -5.04 15.44
N LEU A 212 -21.02 -4.53 16.53
CA LEU A 212 -21.51 -3.35 17.24
C LEU A 212 -20.33 -2.43 17.55
N GLY A 213 -20.14 -1.40 16.77
CA GLY A 213 -18.94 -0.54 16.86
C GLY A 213 -17.67 -1.37 16.81
N ALA A 214 -16.80 -1.23 17.81
CA ALA A 214 -15.54 -1.96 17.91
C ALA A 214 -15.68 -3.42 18.35
N TRP A 215 -16.86 -3.86 18.76
CA TRP A 215 -17.10 -5.20 19.29
C TRP A 215 -17.66 -6.15 18.23
N ARG A 216 -17.19 -7.38 18.24
CA ARG A 216 -17.59 -8.44 17.31
C ARG A 216 -17.92 -9.71 18.09
N LEU A 217 -19.21 -10.03 18.19
CA LEU A 217 -19.68 -11.30 18.72
C LEU A 217 -19.68 -12.33 17.60
N ARG A 218 -19.19 -13.52 17.89
CA ARG A 218 -19.18 -14.66 16.96
C ARG A 218 -19.69 -15.90 17.69
N ASP A 219 -20.51 -16.67 17.01
CA ASP A 219 -21.03 -17.94 17.49
C ASP A 219 -20.94 -19.01 16.39
N ASN A 220 -20.57 -20.20 16.78
CA ASN A 220 -20.53 -21.35 15.90
C ASN A 220 -21.29 -22.52 16.54
N THR A 221 -22.35 -22.92 15.89
CA THR A 221 -23.26 -23.98 16.35
C THR A 221 -23.51 -24.97 15.21
N THR A 222 -23.52 -26.24 15.54
CA THR A 222 -23.81 -27.32 14.58
C THR A 222 -25.07 -28.06 14.97
N TRP A 223 -25.74 -28.55 13.95
CA TRP A 223 -26.87 -29.50 14.10
C TRP A 223 -26.59 -30.70 13.24
N SER A 224 -26.82 -31.88 13.83
CA SER A 224 -26.76 -33.16 13.13
C SER A 224 -28.02 -33.96 13.34
N TYR A 225 -28.44 -34.59 12.29
CA TYR A 225 -29.58 -35.51 12.27
C TYR A 225 -29.14 -36.80 11.60
N SER A 226 -29.45 -37.91 12.25
CA SER A 226 -29.31 -39.24 11.65
C SER A 226 -30.54 -40.12 11.95
N SER A 227 -31.01 -40.85 10.97
CA SER A 227 -32.11 -41.78 11.13
C SER A 227 -31.92 -43.00 10.25
N GLY A 228 -32.35 -44.16 10.73
CA GLY A 228 -32.25 -45.42 9.99
C GLY A 228 -30.97 -46.20 10.26
N GLY A 229 -30.84 -47.37 9.70
CA GLY A 229 -29.77 -48.35 9.96
C GLY A 229 -30.13 -49.34 11.07
N SER A 230 -29.20 -50.21 11.43
CA SER A 230 -29.37 -51.30 12.42
C SER A 230 -29.61 -50.79 13.85
N ALA A 231 -29.37 -49.53 14.14
CA ALA A 231 -29.65 -48.91 15.44
C ALA A 231 -30.96 -48.12 15.36
N SER A 232 -31.93 -48.53 16.07
CA SER A 232 -33.33 -48.06 16.08
C SER A 232 -33.54 -46.65 16.67
N SER A 233 -32.54 -45.81 16.76
CA SER A 233 -32.65 -44.48 17.36
C SER A 233 -32.35 -43.37 16.35
N ASN A 234 -33.38 -42.53 16.12
CA ASN A 234 -33.16 -41.26 15.45
C ASN A 234 -32.35 -40.36 16.38
N GLU A 235 -31.22 -39.89 15.92
CA GLU A 235 -30.39 -38.91 16.66
C GLU A 235 -30.62 -37.53 16.07
N ASN A 236 -30.97 -36.58 16.92
CA ASN A 236 -31.13 -35.18 16.59
C ASN A 236 -30.37 -34.38 17.62
N LYS A 237 -29.23 -33.82 17.24
CA LYS A 237 -28.29 -33.21 18.19
C LYS A 237 -27.89 -31.80 17.75
N TRP A 238 -28.18 -30.85 18.61
CA TRP A 238 -27.59 -29.52 18.55
C TRP A 238 -26.30 -29.49 19.39
N GLN A 239 -25.24 -29.00 18.83
CA GLN A 239 -23.98 -28.86 19.50
C GLN A 239 -23.48 -27.44 19.36
N HIS A 240 -23.36 -26.76 20.49
CA HIS A 240 -22.69 -25.49 20.57
C HIS A 240 -21.18 -25.73 20.52
N VAL A 241 -20.50 -25.12 19.53
CA VAL A 241 -19.05 -25.30 19.33
C VAL A 241 -18.28 -24.26 20.13
N ASN A 242 -18.47 -22.99 19.84
CA ASN A 242 -17.83 -21.90 20.55
C ASN A 242 -18.55 -20.58 20.33
N THR A 243 -18.48 -19.72 21.36
CA THR A 243 -18.92 -18.32 21.27
C THR A 243 -17.84 -17.43 21.86
N TRP A 244 -17.50 -16.39 21.13
CA TRP A 244 -16.53 -15.42 21.62
C TRP A 244 -16.91 -14.01 21.23
N LEU A 245 -16.41 -13.06 22.00
CA LEU A 245 -16.49 -11.64 21.78
C LEU A 245 -15.08 -11.11 21.57
N GLU A 246 -14.85 -10.39 20.50
CA GLU A 246 -13.55 -9.83 20.19
C GLU A 246 -13.60 -8.32 20.00
N ARG A 247 -12.48 -7.68 20.33
CA ARG A 247 -12.25 -6.25 20.11
C ARG A 247 -10.78 -5.98 19.86
N ASP A 248 -10.52 -5.11 18.89
CA ASP A 248 -9.18 -4.66 18.56
C ASP A 248 -8.74 -3.55 19.55
N ILE A 249 -7.54 -3.69 20.08
CA ILE A 249 -6.89 -2.72 20.99
C ILE A 249 -5.76 -2.05 20.20
N THR A 250 -6.11 -1.06 19.42
CA THR A 250 -5.24 -0.37 18.47
C THR A 250 -3.89 0.10 19.05
N PRO A 251 -3.83 0.77 20.25
CA PRO A 251 -2.56 1.23 20.80
C PRO A 251 -1.57 0.11 21.11
N LEU A 252 -2.06 -1.09 21.40
CA LEU A 252 -1.25 -2.26 21.69
C LEU A 252 -1.04 -3.15 20.47
N ARG A 253 -1.64 -2.81 19.33
CA ARG A 253 -1.68 -3.66 18.12
C ARG A 253 -2.08 -5.09 18.47
N SER A 254 -3.14 -5.23 19.24
CA SER A 254 -3.55 -6.48 19.86
C SER A 254 -5.04 -6.68 19.74
N ARG A 255 -5.45 -7.94 19.84
CA ARG A 255 -6.85 -8.33 19.91
C ARG A 255 -7.18 -8.89 21.29
N LEU A 256 -8.23 -8.34 21.89
CA LEU A 256 -8.85 -8.89 23.10
C LEU A 256 -9.95 -9.87 22.64
N THR A 257 -9.88 -11.10 23.14
CA THR A 257 -10.87 -12.14 22.91
C THR A 257 -11.43 -12.62 24.26
N LEU A 258 -12.75 -12.66 24.38
CA LEU A 258 -13.47 -13.08 25.58
C LEU A 258 -14.40 -14.22 25.21
N GLY A 259 -14.41 -15.31 25.96
CA GLY A 259 -15.27 -16.48 25.74
C GLY A 259 -14.52 -17.74 25.36
N ASP A 260 -15.11 -18.53 24.45
CA ASP A 260 -14.53 -19.78 24.00
C ASP A 260 -13.60 -19.54 22.81
N SER A 261 -12.31 -19.81 22.96
CA SER A 261 -11.31 -19.59 21.92
C SER A 261 -10.15 -20.59 22.05
N TYR A 262 -9.13 -20.39 21.25
CA TYR A 262 -7.90 -21.21 21.29
C TYR A 262 -6.68 -20.29 21.30
N THR A 263 -5.60 -20.76 21.93
CA THR A 263 -4.32 -20.04 21.90
C THR A 263 -3.65 -20.24 20.55
N ASN A 264 -2.81 -19.27 20.16
CA ASN A 264 -2.05 -19.39 18.92
C ASN A 264 -1.08 -20.59 19.00
N GLY A 265 -1.02 -21.40 17.94
CA GLY A 265 -0.19 -22.59 17.82
C GLY A 265 1.16 -22.37 17.16
N ASP A 266 1.64 -21.12 17.01
CA ASP A 266 2.87 -20.83 16.25
C ASP A 266 4.14 -21.35 16.93
N VAL A 267 4.19 -21.34 18.26
CA VAL A 267 5.38 -21.73 19.05
C VAL A 267 5.09 -22.97 19.91
N PHE A 268 3.91 -23.04 20.49
CA PHE A 268 3.43 -24.16 21.31
C PHE A 268 2.12 -24.67 20.74
N ASP A 269 1.78 -25.91 21.05
CA ASP A 269 0.49 -26.46 20.65
C ASP A 269 -0.65 -25.57 21.13
N GLY A 270 -1.60 -25.27 20.23
CA GLY A 270 -2.79 -24.51 20.57
C GLY A 270 -3.69 -25.27 21.54
N ILE A 271 -4.15 -24.61 22.56
CA ILE A 271 -5.08 -25.16 23.53
C ILE A 271 -6.42 -24.43 23.49
N ASN A 272 -7.52 -25.17 23.62
CA ASN A 272 -8.85 -24.58 23.75
C ASN A 272 -9.03 -24.05 25.17
N PHE A 273 -9.56 -22.85 25.31
CA PHE A 273 -9.84 -22.23 26.59
C PHE A 273 -11.20 -21.53 26.60
N ARG A 274 -11.73 -21.31 27.79
CA ARG A 274 -12.84 -20.41 28.06
C ARG A 274 -12.39 -19.35 29.03
N GLY A 275 -12.32 -18.10 28.60
CA GLY A 275 -11.78 -17.04 29.41
C GLY A 275 -11.51 -15.76 28.62
N ALA A 276 -10.39 -15.12 28.91
CA ALA A 276 -9.94 -13.91 28.25
C ALA A 276 -8.52 -14.10 27.69
N GLN A 277 -8.28 -13.61 26.49
CA GLN A 277 -6.96 -13.55 25.87
C GLN A 277 -6.71 -12.16 25.31
N LEU A 278 -5.52 -11.63 25.55
CA LEU A 278 -4.98 -10.48 24.86
C LEU A 278 -3.74 -10.95 24.08
N ALA A 279 -3.79 -10.86 22.78
CA ALA A 279 -2.69 -11.31 21.91
C ALA A 279 -2.36 -10.25 20.87
N SER A 280 -1.06 -10.10 20.54
CA SER A 280 -0.63 -9.28 19.41
C SER A 280 -1.25 -9.79 18.10
N ASP A 281 -1.68 -8.86 17.24
CA ASP A 281 -2.29 -9.18 15.95
C ASP A 281 -1.46 -8.58 14.80
N ASP A 282 -0.75 -9.45 14.09
CA ASP A 282 0.09 -9.05 12.96
C ASP A 282 -0.72 -8.46 11.79
N ASN A 283 -2.05 -8.65 11.76
CA ASN A 283 -2.90 -7.98 10.78
C ASN A 283 -2.98 -6.46 10.96
N MET A 284 -2.61 -5.97 12.15
CA MET A 284 -2.49 -4.54 12.44
C MET A 284 -1.13 -3.96 12.00
N LEU A 285 -0.24 -4.78 11.45
CA LEU A 285 1.02 -4.35 10.87
C LEU A 285 0.86 -4.14 9.37
N PRO A 286 1.63 -3.21 8.77
CA PRO A 286 1.78 -3.14 7.33
C PRO A 286 2.27 -4.47 6.77
N ASP A 287 1.81 -4.83 5.57
CA ASP A 287 2.17 -6.12 4.97
C ASP A 287 3.68 -6.30 4.79
N SER A 288 4.40 -5.22 4.50
CA SER A 288 5.86 -5.23 4.39
C SER A 288 6.57 -5.48 5.73
N GLN A 289 5.89 -5.36 6.86
CA GLN A 289 6.43 -5.61 8.20
C GLN A 289 5.99 -6.95 8.80
N LYS A 290 5.05 -7.65 8.18
CA LYS A 290 4.65 -9.00 8.60
C LYS A 290 5.76 -10.00 8.31
N GLY A 291 6.03 -10.88 9.25
CA GLY A 291 7.07 -11.91 9.13
C GLY A 291 8.50 -11.33 9.06
N PHE A 292 9.47 -12.20 8.80
CA PHE A 292 10.89 -11.84 8.76
C PHE A 292 11.33 -11.45 7.35
N ALA A 293 12.05 -10.34 7.25
CA ALA A 293 12.90 -10.01 6.11
C ALA A 293 14.14 -9.27 6.63
N PRO A 294 15.32 -9.47 6.02
CA PRO A 294 16.54 -8.82 6.46
C PRO A 294 16.48 -7.30 6.18
N VAL A 295 17.17 -6.53 7.00
CA VAL A 295 17.42 -5.13 6.73
C VAL A 295 18.61 -5.03 5.77
N ILE A 296 18.44 -4.33 4.66
CA ILE A 296 19.51 -4.10 3.68
C ILE A 296 20.18 -2.78 4.00
N HIS A 297 21.47 -2.81 4.24
CA HIS A 297 22.29 -1.64 4.45
C HIS A 297 23.17 -1.39 3.22
N GLY A 298 23.32 -0.13 2.83
CA GLY A 298 24.16 0.27 1.71
C GLY A 298 24.62 1.71 1.85
N ILE A 299 25.53 2.11 0.95
CA ILE A 299 26.03 3.48 0.86
C ILE A 299 25.89 3.91 -0.59
N ALA A 300 25.18 5.01 -0.82
CA ALA A 300 25.07 5.69 -2.10
C ALA A 300 26.04 6.89 -2.14
N ARG A 301 26.79 7.08 -3.22
CA ARG A 301 27.72 8.22 -3.40
C ARG A 301 26.95 9.48 -3.79
N GLY A 302 25.90 9.30 -4.57
CA GLY A 302 24.99 10.34 -5.01
C GLY A 302 23.54 9.87 -4.83
N THR A 303 22.60 10.57 -5.43
CA THR A 303 21.22 10.04 -5.54
C THR A 303 21.28 8.78 -6.40
N ALA A 304 20.84 7.65 -5.84
CA ALA A 304 20.96 6.35 -6.48
C ALA A 304 19.63 5.59 -6.49
N GLN A 305 19.43 4.77 -7.51
CA GLN A 305 18.33 3.80 -7.56
C GLN A 305 18.79 2.47 -6.96
N VAL A 306 18.06 1.98 -5.98
CA VAL A 306 18.30 0.68 -5.38
C VAL A 306 17.23 -0.28 -5.89
N SER A 307 17.65 -1.38 -6.52
CA SER A 307 16.78 -2.48 -6.86
C SER A 307 17.23 -3.75 -6.14
N ILE A 308 16.28 -4.53 -5.65
CA ILE A 308 16.54 -5.81 -4.98
C ILE A 308 15.80 -6.89 -5.73
N LYS A 309 16.53 -7.91 -6.15
CA LYS A 309 15.99 -9.07 -6.84
C LYS A 309 16.13 -10.32 -6.00
N GLN A 310 15.13 -11.18 -6.05
CA GLN A 310 15.17 -12.52 -5.49
C GLN A 310 14.77 -13.52 -6.56
N ASN A 311 15.57 -14.55 -6.75
CA ASN A 311 15.35 -15.58 -7.79
C ASN A 311 15.11 -14.98 -9.20
N GLY A 312 15.75 -13.85 -9.51
CA GLY A 312 15.63 -13.15 -10.79
C GLY A 312 14.47 -12.14 -10.89
N TYR A 313 13.54 -12.12 -9.93
CA TYR A 313 12.42 -11.19 -9.89
C TYR A 313 12.73 -9.99 -9.01
N GLU A 314 12.41 -8.78 -9.50
CA GLU A 314 12.53 -7.57 -8.70
C GLU A 314 11.42 -7.53 -7.64
N ILE A 315 11.83 -7.49 -6.36
CA ILE A 315 10.93 -7.45 -5.20
C ILE A 315 10.89 -6.08 -4.54
N TYR A 316 11.87 -5.22 -4.85
CA TYR A 316 11.96 -3.88 -4.29
C TYR A 316 12.68 -2.94 -5.24
N HIS A 317 12.16 -1.72 -5.35
CA HIS A 317 12.79 -0.62 -6.08
C HIS A 317 12.56 0.68 -5.32
N SER A 318 13.60 1.48 -5.12
CA SER A 318 13.50 2.80 -4.47
C SER A 318 14.66 3.68 -4.85
N THR A 319 14.46 4.99 -4.76
CA THR A 319 15.53 5.98 -4.88
C THR A 319 16.01 6.38 -3.49
N VAL A 320 17.31 6.36 -3.28
CA VAL A 320 17.96 6.71 -2.02
C VAL A 320 18.82 7.97 -2.18
N PRO A 321 18.90 8.83 -1.15
CA PRO A 321 19.77 9.99 -1.15
C PRO A 321 21.24 9.58 -1.00
N PRO A 322 22.19 10.51 -1.24
CA PRO A 322 23.60 10.31 -0.92
C PRO A 322 23.82 9.94 0.54
N GLY A 323 24.74 9.03 0.80
CA GLY A 323 25.11 8.60 2.15
C GLY A 323 24.67 7.17 2.49
N PRO A 324 24.79 6.78 3.76
CA PRO A 324 24.33 5.48 4.24
C PRO A 324 22.81 5.40 4.23
N PHE A 325 22.27 4.29 3.76
CA PHE A 325 20.84 4.01 3.78
C PHE A 325 20.54 2.63 4.35
N SER A 326 19.32 2.45 4.87
CA SER A 326 18.80 1.18 5.32
C SER A 326 17.40 0.95 4.77
N ILE A 327 17.15 -0.25 4.24
CA ILE A 327 15.83 -0.69 3.75
C ILE A 327 15.33 -1.76 4.71
N SER A 328 14.30 -1.42 5.47
CA SER A 328 13.71 -2.29 6.52
C SER A 328 12.28 -2.71 6.19
N ASP A 329 11.72 -2.27 5.06
CA ASP A 329 10.34 -2.51 4.66
C ASP A 329 10.19 -3.52 3.50
N LEU A 330 11.11 -4.47 3.41
CA LEU A 330 10.98 -5.58 2.47
C LEU A 330 9.83 -6.50 2.89
N TYR A 331 9.04 -6.94 1.92
CA TYR A 331 8.05 -7.99 2.17
C TYR A 331 8.75 -9.30 2.55
N ALA A 332 8.20 -9.99 3.54
CA ALA A 332 8.66 -11.34 3.84
C ALA A 332 8.35 -12.26 2.65
N ALA A 333 9.39 -12.73 1.97
CA ALA A 333 9.22 -13.69 0.90
C ALA A 333 9.13 -15.11 1.51
N GLY A 334 8.09 -15.85 1.16
CA GLY A 334 7.86 -17.20 1.66
C GLY A 334 8.89 -18.23 1.18
N ASN A 335 9.62 -17.93 0.12
CA ASN A 335 10.63 -18.80 -0.47
C ASN A 335 12.02 -18.25 -0.15
N GLY A 336 12.88 -19.12 0.40
CA GLY A 336 14.29 -18.79 0.56
C GLY A 336 14.96 -18.45 -0.78
N GLY A 337 16.06 -17.76 -0.72
CA GLY A 337 16.87 -17.38 -1.88
C GLY A 337 17.56 -16.04 -1.63
N ASP A 338 18.81 -15.94 -2.01
CA ASP A 338 19.63 -14.78 -1.78
C ASP A 338 19.06 -13.53 -2.46
N LEU A 339 19.17 -12.40 -1.76
CA LEU A 339 18.76 -11.10 -2.27
C LEU A 339 19.91 -10.45 -3.02
N GLN A 340 19.73 -10.21 -4.31
CA GLN A 340 20.68 -9.50 -5.15
C GLN A 340 20.35 -8.00 -5.09
N VAL A 341 21.20 -7.23 -4.47
CA VAL A 341 21.04 -5.78 -4.33
C VAL A 341 21.90 -5.09 -5.38
N THR A 342 21.27 -4.22 -6.15
CA THR A 342 21.92 -3.36 -7.14
C THR A 342 21.68 -1.91 -6.78
N ILE A 343 22.75 -1.14 -6.59
CA ILE A 343 22.72 0.31 -6.39
C ILE A 343 23.23 0.93 -7.69
N LYS A 344 22.37 1.66 -8.39
CA LYS A 344 22.71 2.37 -9.63
C LYS A 344 22.78 3.86 -9.36
N GLU A 345 23.97 4.42 -9.42
CA GLU A 345 24.22 5.83 -9.22
C GLU A 345 23.76 6.69 -10.41
N ALA A 346 23.57 7.99 -10.17
CA ALA A 346 23.19 8.93 -11.22
C ALA A 346 24.25 9.07 -12.32
N ASP A 347 25.53 8.81 -12.01
CA ASP A 347 26.64 8.80 -12.98
C ASP A 347 26.68 7.54 -13.85
N GLY A 348 25.76 6.60 -13.64
CA GLY A 348 25.67 5.33 -14.36
C GLY A 348 26.52 4.21 -13.76
N SER A 349 27.34 4.48 -12.75
CA SER A 349 28.06 3.43 -12.02
C SER A 349 27.08 2.54 -11.24
N SER A 350 27.45 1.26 -11.08
CA SER A 350 26.61 0.33 -10.33
C SER A 350 27.43 -0.48 -9.34
N GLN A 351 26.87 -0.70 -8.15
CA GLN A 351 27.39 -1.57 -7.12
C GLN A 351 26.41 -2.73 -6.94
N ASN A 352 26.95 -3.94 -6.87
CA ASN A 352 26.14 -5.15 -6.66
C ASN A 352 26.69 -5.93 -5.48
N PHE A 353 25.78 -6.39 -4.62
CA PHE A 353 26.11 -7.32 -3.54
C PHE A 353 24.96 -8.26 -3.26
N THR A 354 25.25 -9.33 -2.57
CA THR A 354 24.25 -10.37 -2.24
C THR A 354 24.07 -10.44 -0.73
N VAL A 355 22.82 -10.49 -0.29
CA VAL A 355 22.43 -10.68 1.10
C VAL A 355 21.79 -12.05 1.22
N PRO A 356 22.39 -12.99 1.98
CA PRO A 356 21.80 -14.30 2.21
C PRO A 356 20.43 -14.15 2.90
N TYR A 357 19.45 -14.87 2.39
CA TYR A 357 18.11 -14.84 2.95
C TYR A 357 17.51 -16.24 3.03
N SER A 358 17.16 -16.64 4.24
CA SER A 358 16.29 -17.79 4.47
C SER A 358 15.23 -17.39 5.49
N SER A 359 13.99 -17.76 5.25
CA SER A 359 12.87 -17.48 6.15
C SER A 359 12.40 -18.76 6.83
N VAL A 360 12.24 -18.68 8.14
CA VAL A 360 11.52 -19.69 8.95
C VAL A 360 10.20 -19.03 9.38
N PRO A 361 9.06 -19.72 9.33
CA PRO A 361 7.75 -19.12 9.56
C PRO A 361 7.59 -18.33 10.86
N VAL A 362 8.39 -18.62 11.89
CA VAL A 362 8.28 -18.02 13.24
C VAL A 362 9.28 -16.89 13.48
N LEU A 363 10.19 -16.60 12.53
CA LEU A 363 11.14 -15.51 12.68
C LEU A 363 10.44 -14.17 12.72
N GLN A 364 10.87 -13.33 13.67
CA GLN A 364 10.38 -11.97 13.83
C GLN A 364 11.46 -10.96 13.40
N ARG A 365 11.04 -9.76 13.01
CA ARG A 365 11.95 -8.66 12.76
C ARG A 365 12.55 -8.16 14.04
N GLU A 366 13.74 -7.60 13.94
CA GLU A 366 14.38 -6.90 15.06
C GLU A 366 13.46 -5.81 15.62
N GLY A 367 13.32 -5.76 16.94
CA GLY A 367 12.46 -4.82 17.64
C GLY A 367 10.96 -5.17 17.63
N HIS A 368 10.55 -6.25 16.95
CA HIS A 368 9.17 -6.70 16.97
C HIS A 368 8.94 -7.72 18.07
N THR A 369 7.87 -7.54 18.86
CA THR A 369 7.50 -8.45 19.94
C THR A 369 6.11 -9.01 19.68
N ARG A 370 5.99 -10.34 19.65
CA ARG A 370 4.72 -11.05 19.68
C ARG A 370 4.47 -11.55 21.10
N TYR A 371 3.27 -11.35 21.58
CA TYR A 371 2.87 -11.80 22.91
C TYR A 371 1.42 -12.29 22.90
N ALA A 372 1.12 -13.19 23.84
CA ALA A 372 -0.23 -13.59 24.16
C ALA A 372 -0.32 -13.84 25.65
N VAL A 373 -1.33 -13.26 26.30
CA VAL A 373 -1.65 -13.48 27.70
C VAL A 373 -3.06 -14.05 27.75
N THR A 374 -3.18 -15.25 28.30
CA THR A 374 -4.44 -15.98 28.39
C THR A 374 -4.77 -16.31 29.85
N ALA A 375 -5.98 -16.02 30.26
CA ALA A 375 -6.51 -16.37 31.59
C ALA A 375 -7.89 -17.02 31.41
N GLY A 376 -8.06 -18.22 31.93
CA GLY A 376 -9.31 -18.97 31.80
C GLY A 376 -9.20 -20.41 32.20
N GLU A 377 -10.23 -21.14 31.87
CA GLU A 377 -10.33 -22.57 32.10
C GLU A 377 -9.95 -23.35 30.84
N TYR A 378 -9.22 -24.43 30.99
CA TYR A 378 -8.96 -25.36 29.88
C TYR A 378 -10.26 -26.04 29.45
N ARG A 379 -10.60 -25.93 28.17
CA ARG A 379 -11.76 -26.57 27.60
C ARG A 379 -11.39 -27.90 26.97
N ARG A 380 -11.73 -29.00 27.61
CA ARG A 380 -11.67 -30.30 26.98
C ARG A 380 -12.78 -30.40 25.93
N ASP A 381 -12.46 -30.85 24.75
CA ASP A 381 -13.47 -31.29 23.81
C ASP A 381 -14.32 -32.34 24.50
N ARG A 382 -15.61 -32.03 24.68
CA ARG A 382 -16.53 -33.06 25.12
C ARG A 382 -16.57 -34.13 24.05
N LYS A 383 -15.78 -35.19 24.22
CA LYS A 383 -16.12 -36.44 23.57
C LYS A 383 -17.52 -36.74 24.00
N SER A 384 -18.47 -36.73 23.04
CA SER A 384 -19.79 -37.30 23.24
C SER A 384 -19.62 -38.72 23.78
N VAL A 385 -20.01 -38.93 25.01
CA VAL A 385 -20.21 -40.25 25.58
C VAL A 385 -21.54 -40.77 25.02
#